data_a03728f36e75db0709029a6fbceaaef1
#
_entry.id   a03728f36e75db0709029a6fbceaaef1
#
_cell.length_a   1.000
_cell.length_b   1.000
_cell.length_c   1.000
_cell.angle_alpha   90.00
_cell.angle_beta   90.00
_cell.angle_gamma   90.00
#
_symmetry.space_group_name_H-M   'P 1'
#
loop_
_entity.id
_entity.type
_entity.pdbx_description
1 polymer ?
#
loop_
_entity_poly.entity_id
_entity_poly.type
_entity_poly.pdbx_seq_one_letter_code
_entity_poly.pdbx_strand_id
1 'polypeptide(L)'
;MKHLAFLLPVFATCLLTACLILTGCSQEKPQSETAENLVKEDPPIPTAPAGPAILTEEIIHDRLQKENPNYLKNAEFGKEKGEIISVNLFNAKVENISALNGLKLQYLDLTNCPVSDLSPLKGMKLIELYLEGTYVTDLRPLKGMPLQTLRLEHTPVADISPMEAMPINQLNLFDTKVKDLGIVNTLPLKTLWIPKTEVTDISALRGMLLESLDIQDTKIADLSPLKGMPFLRLNLAGSEVTDLTPLKDMPLQRLIFTPSKITKGMDLVRNNQSIQGIGTSFENVKAAAEFWKEYDATQNAQKK
;
A
#
# COMPACT_ATOMS: atom_id res chain seq x y z
N MET A 1 -0.50 -14.74 -14.55
CA MET A 1 -0.98 -15.68 -13.53
C MET A 1 -1.71 -14.85 -12.49
N LYS A 2 -2.89 -15.29 -12.10
CA LYS A 2 -3.93 -14.48 -11.44
C LYS A 2 -3.48 -13.92 -10.08
N HIS A 3 -3.43 -12.61 -9.94
CA HIS A 3 -3.32 -11.94 -8.64
C HIS A 3 -4.65 -12.04 -7.93
N LEU A 4 -4.66 -12.77 -6.81
CA LEU A 4 -5.81 -12.91 -5.94
C LEU A 4 -5.86 -11.69 -5.00
N ALA A 5 -6.75 -10.76 -5.32
CA ALA A 5 -7.05 -9.62 -4.46
C ALA A 5 -7.85 -10.12 -3.24
N PHE A 6 -7.31 -9.92 -2.04
CA PHE A 6 -8.06 -10.01 -0.80
C PHE A 6 -8.71 -8.65 -0.51
N LEU A 7 -9.93 -8.50 -1.00
CA LEU A 7 -10.87 -7.46 -0.54
C LEU A 7 -11.71 -8.07 0.58
N LEU A 8 -11.56 -7.56 1.79
CA LEU A 8 -12.54 -7.76 2.85
C LEU A 8 -13.40 -6.50 2.95
N PRO A 9 -14.73 -6.62 2.83
CA PRO A 9 -15.62 -5.49 2.99
C PRO A 9 -16.01 -5.33 4.46
N VAL A 10 -15.88 -4.11 4.96
CA VAL A 10 -16.59 -3.69 6.18
C VAL A 10 -17.78 -2.85 5.72
N PHE A 11 -18.96 -3.48 5.64
CA PHE A 11 -20.23 -2.77 5.63
C PHE A 11 -21.04 -3.22 6.84
N ALA A 12 -21.24 -2.30 7.76
CA ALA A 12 -22.25 -2.43 8.80
C ALA A 12 -23.48 -1.64 8.38
N THR A 13 -24.54 -2.37 8.30
CA THR A 13 -25.95 -2.06 8.11
C THR A 13 -26.47 -0.92 9.01
N CYS A 14 -27.34 -0.07 8.46
CA CYS A 14 -28.48 0.45 9.22
C CYS A 14 -29.74 0.57 8.37
N LEU A 15 -30.81 0.01 8.94
CA LEU A 15 -32.14 -0.24 8.37
C LEU A 15 -33.01 1.01 8.25
N LEU A 16 -33.88 0.93 7.27
CA LEU A 16 -35.25 1.43 7.06
C LEU A 16 -35.95 2.14 8.22
N THR A 17 -36.69 3.22 7.86
CA THR A 17 -38.13 3.26 8.13
C THR A 17 -38.83 4.12 7.07
N ALA A 18 -39.83 3.53 6.47
CA ALA A 18 -40.82 4.14 5.58
C ALA A 18 -41.92 4.81 6.38
N CYS A 19 -42.51 5.88 5.88
CA CYS A 19 -43.89 6.21 6.16
C CYS A 19 -44.53 6.91 4.96
N LEU A 20 -45.51 6.24 4.39
CA LEU A 20 -46.54 6.78 3.52
C LEU A 20 -47.41 7.78 4.29
N ILE A 21 -48.04 8.73 3.60
CA ILE A 21 -49.51 8.95 3.60
C ILE A 21 -49.89 9.87 2.44
N LEU A 22 -50.98 9.45 1.82
CA LEU A 22 -51.76 9.97 0.69
C LEU A 22 -52.54 11.25 0.96
N THR A 23 -52.94 11.89 -0.10
CA THR A 23 -54.24 12.43 -0.53
C THR A 23 -54.02 13.76 -1.22
N GLY A 24 -54.35 14.05 -2.46
CA GLY A 24 -55.54 13.87 -3.23
C GLY A 24 -56.40 15.14 -3.22
N CYS A 25 -56.39 15.95 -4.29
CA CYS A 25 -57.66 16.37 -4.92
C CYS A 25 -57.43 17.36 -6.08
N SER A 26 -58.14 17.12 -7.12
CA SER A 26 -58.32 17.86 -8.37
C SER A 26 -59.07 19.15 -8.17
N GLN A 27 -58.88 20.18 -9.02
CA GLN A 27 -59.96 20.79 -9.81
C GLN A 27 -59.44 21.91 -10.76
N GLU A 28 -59.73 21.75 -11.97
CA GLU A 28 -60.32 22.53 -13.08
C GLU A 28 -59.95 24.00 -13.29
N LYS A 29 -59.66 24.26 -14.59
CA LYS A 29 -59.54 25.56 -15.26
C LYS A 29 -60.86 26.38 -15.26
N PRO A 30 -60.75 27.69 -15.50
CA PRO A 30 -61.22 28.18 -16.78
C PRO A 30 -60.25 29.12 -17.52
N GLN A 31 -60.47 29.15 -18.83
CA GLN A 31 -59.89 30.05 -19.83
C GLN A 31 -60.45 31.45 -19.69
N SER A 32 -59.64 32.50 -19.96
CA SER A 32 -59.90 33.51 -21.01
C SER A 32 -58.91 34.65 -20.94
N GLU A 33 -58.53 35.03 -22.10
CA GLU A 33 -58.35 36.36 -22.69
C GLU A 33 -56.96 36.98 -22.72
N THR A 34 -56.63 37.26 -23.96
CA THR A 34 -55.53 38.01 -24.54
C THR A 34 -55.33 39.39 -23.96
N ALA A 35 -54.09 39.68 -23.60
CA ALA A 35 -53.55 41.03 -23.64
C ALA A 35 -52.05 40.96 -23.99
N GLU A 36 -51.72 41.46 -25.19
CA GLU A 36 -50.36 41.79 -25.57
C GLU A 36 -49.77 42.79 -24.58
N ASN A 37 -48.76 42.34 -23.83
CA ASN A 37 -47.89 43.24 -23.10
C ASN A 37 -46.46 42.95 -23.50
N LEU A 38 -45.85 43.93 -24.16
CA LEU A 38 -44.42 44.06 -24.41
C LEU A 38 -43.66 43.88 -23.08
N VAL A 39 -43.19 42.69 -22.81
CA VAL A 39 -42.26 42.45 -21.71
C VAL A 39 -40.87 42.90 -22.19
N LYS A 40 -40.37 43.98 -21.65
CA LYS A 40 -38.93 44.30 -21.71
C LYS A 40 -38.20 43.15 -21.09
N GLU A 41 -37.34 42.46 -21.86
CA GLU A 41 -36.40 41.46 -21.34
C GLU A 41 -35.49 42.19 -20.34
N ASP A 42 -35.60 41.82 -19.07
CA ASP A 42 -34.61 42.16 -18.07
C ASP A 42 -33.27 41.55 -18.47
N PRO A 43 -32.15 42.26 -18.27
CA PRO A 43 -30.85 41.70 -18.56
C PRO A 43 -30.64 40.41 -17.76
N PRO A 44 -30.01 39.39 -18.36
CA PRO A 44 -29.84 38.09 -17.70
C PRO A 44 -29.16 38.29 -16.34
N ILE A 45 -29.80 37.80 -15.29
CA ILE A 45 -29.25 37.78 -13.94
C ILE A 45 -27.88 37.12 -14.04
N PRO A 46 -26.79 37.75 -13.53
CA PRO A 46 -25.49 37.11 -13.54
C PRO A 46 -25.62 35.77 -12.82
N THR A 47 -25.45 34.69 -13.57
CA THR A 47 -25.39 33.36 -12.98
C THR A 47 -24.29 33.39 -11.93
N ALA A 48 -24.61 33.04 -10.68
CA ALA A 48 -23.64 32.89 -9.62
C ALA A 48 -22.45 32.06 -10.14
N PRO A 49 -21.21 32.38 -9.74
CA PRO A 49 -20.06 31.63 -10.22
C PRO A 49 -20.30 30.14 -9.98
N ALA A 50 -20.21 29.36 -11.05
CA ALA A 50 -20.36 27.91 -10.98
C ALA A 50 -19.47 27.42 -9.84
N GLY A 51 -20.06 26.71 -8.88
CA GLY A 51 -19.31 26.08 -7.82
C GLY A 51 -18.14 25.25 -8.42
N PRO A 52 -17.13 24.88 -7.63
CA PRO A 52 -15.98 24.14 -8.16
C PRO A 52 -16.46 22.98 -9.02
N ALA A 53 -16.01 22.95 -10.29
CA ALA A 53 -16.44 21.94 -11.25
C ALA A 53 -16.18 20.54 -10.66
N ILE A 54 -17.24 19.74 -10.55
CA ILE A 54 -17.13 18.35 -10.09
C ILE A 54 -16.25 17.61 -11.11
N LEU A 55 -15.11 17.11 -10.67
CA LEU A 55 -14.22 16.32 -11.51
C LEU A 55 -14.85 14.95 -11.75
N THR A 56 -15.28 14.70 -12.99
CA THR A 56 -15.80 13.40 -13.41
C THR A 56 -14.68 12.51 -13.93
N GLU A 57 -14.93 11.19 -13.99
CA GLU A 57 -13.99 10.22 -14.57
C GLU A 57 -13.60 10.60 -16.00
N GLU A 58 -14.57 11.01 -16.81
CA GLU A 58 -14.35 11.44 -18.20
C GLU A 58 -13.36 12.62 -18.27
N ILE A 59 -13.57 13.65 -17.43
CA ILE A 59 -12.67 14.81 -17.35
C ILE A 59 -11.25 14.37 -16.98
N ILE A 60 -11.12 13.39 -16.06
CA ILE A 60 -9.80 12.91 -15.65
C ILE A 60 -9.16 12.09 -16.77
N HIS A 61 -9.93 11.22 -17.46
CA HIS A 61 -9.44 10.50 -18.63
C HIS A 61 -8.93 11.46 -19.71
N ASP A 62 -9.66 12.53 -20.00
CA ASP A 62 -9.26 13.53 -21.01
C ASP A 62 -8.00 14.29 -20.58
N ARG A 63 -7.90 14.68 -19.32
CA ARG A 63 -6.69 15.31 -18.78
C ARG A 63 -5.49 14.37 -18.84
N LEU A 64 -5.65 13.11 -18.40
CA LEU A 64 -4.60 12.09 -18.48
C LEU A 64 -4.14 11.88 -19.92
N GLN A 65 -5.08 11.77 -20.87
CA GLN A 65 -4.77 11.58 -22.29
C GLN A 65 -4.02 12.77 -22.88
N LYS A 66 -4.38 14.00 -22.49
CA LYS A 66 -3.73 15.23 -22.93
C LYS A 66 -2.27 15.31 -22.46
N GLU A 67 -2.03 14.94 -21.19
CA GLU A 67 -0.71 15.01 -20.55
C GLU A 67 0.17 13.79 -20.89
N ASN A 68 -0.46 12.66 -21.27
CA ASN A 68 0.21 11.39 -21.52
C ASN A 68 -0.26 10.77 -22.84
N PRO A 69 0.40 11.04 -23.98
CA PRO A 69 -0.03 10.53 -25.29
C PRO A 69 -0.17 9.01 -25.36
N ASN A 70 0.61 8.28 -24.55
CA ASN A 70 0.61 6.80 -24.49
C ASN A 70 -0.35 6.22 -23.44
N TYR A 71 -1.16 7.03 -22.78
CA TYR A 71 -2.11 6.59 -21.78
C TYR A 71 -3.12 5.59 -22.36
N LEU A 72 -3.33 4.47 -21.65
CA LEU A 72 -4.13 3.34 -22.16
C LEU A 72 -5.64 3.49 -21.90
N LYS A 73 -6.09 4.56 -21.25
CA LYS A 73 -7.49 4.79 -20.82
C LYS A 73 -8.07 3.67 -19.96
N ASN A 74 -7.21 2.99 -19.21
CA ASN A 74 -7.56 1.86 -18.33
C ASN A 74 -7.61 2.26 -16.84
N ALA A 75 -7.70 3.55 -16.53
CA ALA A 75 -7.88 3.99 -15.14
C ALA A 75 -9.21 3.47 -14.59
N GLU A 76 -9.16 3.01 -13.32
CA GLU A 76 -10.35 2.64 -12.56
C GLU A 76 -10.54 3.63 -11.42
N PHE A 77 -11.78 4.01 -11.15
CA PHE A 77 -12.12 5.05 -10.18
C PHE A 77 -13.06 4.51 -9.11
N GLY A 78 -12.72 4.78 -7.84
CA GLY A 78 -13.63 4.57 -6.72
C GLY A 78 -14.23 5.88 -6.25
N LYS A 79 -15.53 5.85 -5.91
CA LYS A 79 -16.27 7.04 -5.46
C LYS A 79 -16.89 6.84 -4.10
N GLU A 80 -16.89 7.89 -3.31
CA GLU A 80 -17.70 8.01 -2.10
C GLU A 80 -18.51 9.30 -2.17
N LYS A 81 -19.84 9.20 -1.96
CA LYS A 81 -20.77 10.35 -2.00
C LYS A 81 -20.65 11.22 -3.27
N GLY A 82 -20.30 10.58 -4.41
CA GLY A 82 -20.14 11.24 -5.70
C GLY A 82 -18.76 11.86 -5.93
N GLU A 83 -17.88 11.93 -4.94
CA GLU A 83 -16.49 12.38 -5.10
C GLU A 83 -15.58 11.19 -5.43
N ILE A 84 -14.60 11.38 -6.31
CA ILE A 84 -13.57 10.39 -6.62
C ILE A 84 -12.55 10.39 -5.48
N ILE A 85 -12.44 9.26 -4.77
CA ILE A 85 -11.52 9.07 -3.65
C ILE A 85 -10.42 8.04 -3.93
N SER A 86 -10.57 7.30 -5.01
CA SER A 86 -9.63 6.24 -5.40
C SER A 86 -9.38 6.28 -6.91
N VAL A 87 -8.11 6.15 -7.29
CA VAL A 87 -7.68 6.04 -8.69
C VAL A 87 -6.69 4.89 -8.80
N ASN A 88 -6.98 3.96 -9.68
CA ASN A 88 -6.06 2.89 -10.06
C ASN A 88 -5.57 3.12 -11.49
N LEU A 89 -4.27 3.33 -11.65
CA LEU A 89 -3.57 3.54 -12.91
C LEU A 89 -2.56 2.41 -13.20
N PHE A 90 -2.76 1.23 -12.61
CA PHE A 90 -1.89 0.08 -12.82
C PHE A 90 -1.60 -0.16 -14.32
N ASN A 91 -0.31 -0.18 -14.70
CA ASN A 91 0.15 -0.34 -16.09
C ASN A 91 -0.44 0.67 -17.09
N ALA A 92 -0.92 1.84 -16.65
CA ALA A 92 -1.63 2.78 -17.52
C ALA A 92 -0.73 3.59 -18.46
N LYS A 93 0.59 3.44 -18.36
CA LYS A 93 1.61 4.22 -19.11
C LYS A 93 1.51 5.73 -18.87
N VAL A 94 1.13 6.10 -17.66
CA VAL A 94 1.08 7.49 -17.22
C VAL A 94 2.45 7.89 -16.68
N GLU A 95 2.98 9.02 -17.16
CA GLU A 95 4.22 9.64 -16.68
C GLU A 95 3.90 10.91 -15.89
N ASN A 96 3.01 11.73 -16.41
CA ASN A 96 2.56 12.97 -15.78
C ASN A 96 1.21 12.79 -15.09
N ILE A 97 1.20 12.99 -13.77
CA ILE A 97 0.02 12.83 -12.92
C ILE A 97 -0.64 14.16 -12.53
N SER A 98 -0.30 15.28 -13.21
CA SER A 98 -0.91 16.60 -12.94
C SER A 98 -2.43 16.62 -13.14
N ALA A 99 -2.94 15.71 -13.98
CA ALA A 99 -4.38 15.47 -14.17
C ALA A 99 -5.13 15.15 -12.87
N LEU A 100 -4.43 14.62 -11.84
CA LEU A 100 -4.99 14.28 -10.54
C LEU A 100 -5.10 15.49 -9.59
N ASN A 101 -4.54 16.64 -9.95
CA ASN A 101 -4.63 17.86 -9.16
C ASN A 101 -6.08 18.22 -8.85
N GLY A 102 -6.33 18.52 -7.57
CA GLY A 102 -7.66 18.91 -7.08
C GLY A 102 -8.57 17.74 -6.67
N LEU A 103 -8.15 16.48 -6.91
CA LEU A 103 -8.84 15.33 -6.34
C LEU A 103 -8.53 15.18 -4.85
N LYS A 104 -9.49 14.62 -4.11
CA LYS A 104 -9.35 14.30 -2.69
C LYS A 104 -9.09 12.82 -2.48
N LEU A 105 -8.03 12.31 -3.10
CA LEU A 105 -7.73 10.89 -3.09
C LEU A 105 -7.31 10.39 -1.71
N GLN A 106 -7.80 9.19 -1.38
CA GLN A 106 -7.38 8.37 -0.24
C GLN A 106 -6.54 7.17 -0.71
N TYR A 107 -6.78 6.69 -1.93
CA TYR A 107 -6.07 5.58 -2.56
C TYR A 107 -5.56 5.99 -3.94
N LEU A 108 -4.29 5.66 -4.23
CA LEU A 108 -3.70 5.85 -5.55
C LEU A 108 -2.75 4.69 -5.87
N ASP A 109 -2.99 4.04 -7.01
CA ASP A 109 -2.10 3.04 -7.57
C ASP A 109 -1.47 3.54 -8.88
N LEU A 110 -0.15 3.67 -8.88
CA LEU A 110 0.69 4.07 -10.03
C LEU A 110 1.64 2.93 -10.44
N THR A 111 1.38 1.70 -9.97
CA THR A 111 2.25 0.54 -10.23
C THR A 111 2.53 0.38 -11.72
N ASN A 112 3.82 0.24 -12.05
CA ASN A 112 4.35 0.11 -13.41
C ASN A 112 4.00 1.29 -14.33
N CYS A 113 3.78 2.48 -13.77
CA CYS A 113 3.73 3.73 -14.52
C CYS A 113 5.11 4.42 -14.49
N PRO A 114 5.59 5.02 -15.58
CA PRO A 114 6.89 5.68 -15.63
C PRO A 114 6.91 7.05 -14.91
N VAL A 115 6.19 7.15 -13.78
CA VAL A 115 6.11 8.37 -12.96
C VAL A 115 7.43 8.58 -12.22
N SER A 116 7.93 9.83 -12.23
CA SER A 116 9.09 10.25 -11.45
C SER A 116 8.79 11.45 -10.54
N ASP A 117 7.84 12.32 -10.94
CA ASP A 117 7.46 13.52 -10.20
C ASP A 117 6.17 13.30 -9.41
N LEU A 118 6.29 13.34 -8.08
CA LEU A 118 5.18 13.26 -7.13
C LEU A 118 4.67 14.64 -6.69
N SER A 119 5.19 15.74 -7.22
CA SER A 119 4.79 17.10 -6.82
C SER A 119 3.28 17.36 -6.92
N PRO A 120 2.53 16.77 -7.91
CA PRO A 120 1.08 16.90 -7.97
C PRO A 120 0.33 16.30 -6.77
N LEU A 121 0.96 15.41 -6.01
CA LEU A 121 0.35 14.78 -4.82
C LEU A 121 0.50 15.62 -3.56
N LYS A 122 1.33 16.67 -3.59
CA LYS A 122 1.65 17.47 -2.39
C LYS A 122 0.39 17.99 -1.68
N GLY A 123 0.27 17.64 -0.39
CA GLY A 123 -0.85 18.06 0.46
C GLY A 123 -2.12 17.21 0.31
N MET A 124 -2.15 16.21 -0.56
CA MET A 124 -3.23 15.22 -0.62
C MET A 124 -3.34 14.44 0.70
N LYS A 125 -4.48 13.82 0.93
CA LYS A 125 -4.76 13.03 2.15
C LYS A 125 -4.78 11.53 1.85
N LEU A 126 -3.78 11.09 1.06
CA LEU A 126 -3.63 9.67 0.72
C LEU A 126 -3.41 8.83 1.99
N ILE A 127 -4.09 7.71 2.04
CA ILE A 127 -3.98 6.65 3.06
C ILE A 127 -3.15 5.49 2.51
N GLU A 128 -3.34 5.17 1.23
CA GLU A 128 -2.62 4.11 0.54
C GLU A 128 -2.03 4.63 -0.76
N LEU A 129 -0.74 4.36 -0.99
CA LEU A 129 -0.02 4.76 -2.19
C LEU A 129 0.87 3.61 -2.68
N TYR A 130 0.67 3.23 -3.94
CA TYR A 130 1.39 2.16 -4.62
C TYR A 130 2.22 2.77 -5.75
N LEU A 131 3.55 2.64 -5.65
CA LEU A 131 4.54 3.21 -6.57
C LEU A 131 5.48 2.13 -7.15
N GLU A 132 5.10 0.85 -7.03
CA GLU A 132 5.91 -0.27 -7.52
C GLU A 132 6.30 -0.07 -8.99
N GLY A 133 7.59 -0.25 -9.33
CA GLY A 133 8.10 -0.16 -10.69
C GLY A 133 8.03 1.24 -11.32
N THR A 134 7.87 2.29 -10.51
CA THR A 134 7.95 3.69 -10.97
C THR A 134 9.40 4.20 -10.95
N TYR A 135 9.64 5.38 -11.52
CA TYR A 135 10.96 6.03 -11.51
C TYR A 135 11.14 7.07 -10.41
N VAL A 136 10.32 6.97 -9.35
CA VAL A 136 10.37 7.90 -8.22
C VAL A 136 11.69 7.76 -7.46
N THR A 137 12.30 8.91 -7.14
CA THR A 137 13.48 9.02 -6.28
C THR A 137 13.23 9.94 -5.10
N ASP A 138 12.36 10.95 -5.26
CA ASP A 138 12.10 12.01 -4.29
C ASP A 138 10.76 11.81 -3.59
N LEU A 139 10.81 11.53 -2.29
CA LEU A 139 9.61 11.35 -1.44
C LEU A 139 9.19 12.62 -0.69
N ARG A 140 9.90 13.76 -0.86
CA ARG A 140 9.56 15.03 -0.18
C ARG A 140 8.12 15.51 -0.41
N PRO A 141 7.51 15.31 -1.61
CA PRO A 141 6.11 15.66 -1.82
C PRO A 141 5.13 14.93 -0.89
N LEU A 142 5.51 13.75 -0.37
CA LEU A 142 4.67 12.92 0.51
C LEU A 142 4.73 13.33 1.99
N LYS A 143 5.67 14.22 2.36
CA LYS A 143 5.91 14.59 3.76
C LYS A 143 4.63 15.03 4.49
N GLY A 144 4.36 14.38 5.65
CA GLY A 144 3.21 14.68 6.50
C GLY A 144 1.85 14.21 5.97
N MET A 145 1.83 13.37 4.92
CA MET A 145 0.60 12.71 4.49
C MET A 145 0.17 11.64 5.50
N PRO A 146 -1.14 11.38 5.63
CA PRO A 146 -1.65 10.34 6.55
C PRO A 146 -1.52 8.93 5.98
N LEU A 147 -0.43 8.64 5.23
CA LEU A 147 -0.20 7.34 4.63
C LEU A 147 -0.06 6.25 5.70
N GLN A 148 -0.83 5.18 5.54
CA GLN A 148 -0.74 3.95 6.33
C GLN A 148 -0.05 2.83 5.57
N THR A 149 -0.26 2.77 4.25
CA THR A 149 0.40 1.82 3.35
C THR A 149 1.19 2.57 2.29
N LEU A 150 2.49 2.24 2.16
CA LEU A 150 3.36 2.75 1.10
C LEU A 150 4.15 1.59 0.49
N ARG A 151 4.03 1.43 -0.82
CA ARG A 151 4.74 0.43 -1.60
C ARG A 151 5.66 1.10 -2.60
N LEU A 152 6.94 0.75 -2.54
CA LEU A 152 8.03 1.36 -3.31
C LEU A 152 8.89 0.31 -4.03
N GLU A 153 8.37 -0.91 -4.18
CA GLU A 153 9.12 -2.01 -4.80
C GLU A 153 9.67 -1.62 -6.18
N HIS A 154 10.89 -2.03 -6.46
CA HIS A 154 11.55 -1.78 -7.75
C HIS A 154 11.64 -0.30 -8.13
N THR A 155 11.74 0.59 -7.14
CA THR A 155 11.99 2.02 -7.37
C THR A 155 13.44 2.40 -7.05
N PRO A 156 13.99 3.46 -7.67
CA PRO A 156 15.33 3.94 -7.35
C PRO A 156 15.41 4.77 -6.07
N VAL A 157 14.40 4.72 -5.18
CA VAL A 157 14.38 5.44 -3.89
C VAL A 157 15.56 5.01 -3.02
N ALA A 158 16.27 6.00 -2.45
CA ALA A 158 17.37 5.80 -1.51
C ALA A 158 17.16 6.51 -0.17
N ASP A 159 16.50 7.68 -0.18
CA ASP A 159 16.24 8.49 1.00
C ASP A 159 14.78 8.36 1.44
N ILE A 160 14.58 7.79 2.63
CA ILE A 160 13.27 7.63 3.27
C ILE A 160 13.02 8.65 4.39
N SER A 161 13.95 9.58 4.63
CA SER A 161 13.81 10.61 5.67
C SER A 161 12.55 11.47 5.56
N PRO A 162 11.97 11.74 4.36
CA PRO A 162 10.72 12.49 4.27
C PRO A 162 9.51 11.81 4.94
N MET A 163 9.59 10.49 5.23
CA MET A 163 8.53 9.73 5.88
C MET A 163 8.54 9.84 7.41
N GLU A 164 9.51 10.54 8.01
CA GLU A 164 9.64 10.67 9.46
C GLU A 164 8.31 11.05 10.13
N ALA A 165 7.96 10.33 11.21
CA ALA A 165 6.74 10.47 12.01
C ALA A 165 5.40 10.34 11.23
N MET A 166 5.40 9.79 10.01
CA MET A 166 4.17 9.48 9.29
C MET A 166 3.49 8.23 9.88
N PRO A 167 2.16 8.08 9.79
CA PRO A 167 1.43 6.96 10.41
C PRO A 167 1.53 5.64 9.61
N ILE A 168 2.67 5.41 8.95
CA ILE A 168 2.88 4.23 8.10
C ILE A 168 2.98 2.97 8.96
N ASN A 169 2.07 2.02 8.73
CA ASN A 169 2.09 0.71 9.38
C ASN A 169 2.53 -0.44 8.46
N GLN A 170 2.46 -0.23 7.13
CA GLN A 170 2.95 -1.18 6.13
C GLN A 170 3.88 -0.46 5.16
N LEU A 171 5.15 -0.87 5.13
CA LEU A 171 6.18 -0.31 4.27
C LEU A 171 6.87 -1.41 3.49
N ASN A 172 6.88 -1.28 2.17
CA ASN A 172 7.61 -2.19 1.28
C ASN A 172 8.65 -1.41 0.47
N LEU A 173 9.91 -1.79 0.65
CA LEU A 173 11.10 -1.22 0.03
C LEU A 173 11.87 -2.28 -0.79
N PHE A 174 11.20 -3.37 -1.20
CA PHE A 174 11.84 -4.44 -1.97
C PHE A 174 12.57 -3.89 -3.20
N ASP A 175 13.84 -4.26 -3.37
CA ASP A 175 14.70 -3.87 -4.51
C ASP A 175 14.77 -2.35 -4.74
N THR A 176 14.89 -1.58 -3.63
CA THR A 176 15.19 -0.15 -3.63
C THR A 176 16.66 0.10 -3.33
N LYS A 177 17.08 1.36 -3.39
CA LYS A 177 18.47 1.78 -3.07
C LYS A 177 18.63 2.21 -1.61
N VAL A 178 17.67 1.90 -0.76
CA VAL A 178 17.70 2.24 0.67
C VAL A 178 18.83 1.48 1.37
N LYS A 179 19.60 2.23 2.20
CA LYS A 179 20.68 1.71 3.05
C LYS A 179 20.46 2.02 4.52
N ASP A 180 19.87 3.19 4.80
CA ASP A 180 19.65 3.71 6.13
C ASP A 180 18.19 3.57 6.54
N LEU A 181 17.95 2.92 7.67
CA LEU A 181 16.63 2.75 8.29
C LEU A 181 16.44 3.68 9.50
N GLY A 182 17.29 4.69 9.70
CA GLY A 182 17.31 5.49 10.93
C GLY A 182 15.97 6.07 11.36
N ILE A 183 15.08 6.39 10.39
CA ILE A 183 13.75 6.97 10.69
C ILE A 183 12.67 5.95 11.00
N VAL A 184 12.88 4.65 10.74
CA VAL A 184 11.79 3.66 10.83
C VAL A 184 11.25 3.50 12.24
N ASN A 185 12.07 3.78 13.27
CA ASN A 185 11.64 3.76 14.67
C ASN A 185 10.65 4.88 15.03
N THR A 186 10.48 5.88 14.17
CA THR A 186 9.45 6.94 14.32
C THR A 186 8.11 6.55 13.70
N LEU A 187 8.05 5.43 12.98
CA LEU A 187 6.88 4.94 12.28
C LEU A 187 6.19 3.82 13.09
N PRO A 188 4.84 3.77 13.14
CA PRO A 188 4.10 2.72 13.82
C PRO A 188 4.03 1.41 13.01
N LEU A 189 5.17 0.97 12.44
CA LEU A 189 5.24 -0.17 11.53
C LEU A 189 4.79 -1.47 12.22
N LYS A 190 3.94 -2.22 11.50
CA LYS A 190 3.58 -3.62 11.75
C LYS A 190 4.24 -4.55 10.75
N THR A 191 4.43 -4.07 9.53
CA THR A 191 5.03 -4.82 8.43
C THR A 191 6.12 -3.99 7.78
N LEU A 192 7.33 -4.56 7.68
CA LEU A 192 8.46 -3.99 6.98
C LEU A 192 9.08 -5.04 6.05
N TRP A 193 9.13 -4.72 4.76
CA TRP A 193 9.79 -5.54 3.76
C TRP A 193 10.91 -4.75 3.09
N ILE A 194 12.15 -5.26 3.23
CA ILE A 194 13.38 -4.67 2.70
C ILE A 194 14.24 -5.67 1.92
N PRO A 195 13.65 -6.68 1.24
CA PRO A 195 14.46 -7.63 0.47
C PRO A 195 15.25 -6.93 -0.61
N LYS A 196 16.44 -7.48 -0.92
CA LYS A 196 17.34 -6.96 -1.97
C LYS A 196 17.70 -5.47 -1.83
N THR A 197 17.58 -4.90 -0.64
CA THR A 197 18.10 -3.56 -0.35
C THR A 197 19.57 -3.61 0.03
N GLU A 198 20.20 -2.44 0.10
CA GLU A 198 21.58 -2.32 0.56
C GLU A 198 21.70 -2.14 2.09
N VAL A 199 20.63 -2.41 2.84
CA VAL A 199 20.60 -2.36 4.30
C VAL A 199 21.51 -3.45 4.88
N THR A 200 22.33 -3.06 5.86
CA THR A 200 23.21 -3.98 6.62
C THR A 200 22.96 -3.89 8.12
N ASP A 201 22.43 -2.77 8.61
CA ASP A 201 22.16 -2.51 10.02
C ASP A 201 20.66 -2.32 10.27
N ILE A 202 20.11 -3.13 11.17
CA ILE A 202 18.71 -3.09 11.62
C ILE A 202 18.59 -2.63 13.09
N SER A 203 19.60 -1.95 13.64
CA SER A 203 19.58 -1.45 15.03
C SER A 203 18.40 -0.51 15.30
N ALA A 204 17.95 0.24 14.29
CA ALA A 204 16.77 1.09 14.36
C ALA A 204 15.46 0.34 14.64
N LEU A 205 15.40 -0.98 14.41
CA LEU A 205 14.20 -1.80 14.68
C LEU A 205 14.05 -2.18 16.16
N ARG A 206 15.07 -1.95 16.99
CA ARG A 206 15.07 -2.38 18.39
C ARG A 206 13.84 -1.87 19.17
N GLY A 207 13.09 -2.82 19.76
CA GLY A 207 11.91 -2.52 20.58
C GLY A 207 10.68 -2.09 19.83
N MET A 208 10.69 -2.10 18.50
CA MET A 208 9.49 -1.86 17.70
C MET A 208 8.48 -3.02 17.84
N LEU A 209 7.22 -2.76 17.51
CA LEU A 209 6.12 -3.74 17.58
C LEU A 209 5.83 -4.38 16.22
N LEU A 210 6.89 -4.69 15.45
CA LEU A 210 6.78 -5.35 14.17
C LEU A 210 6.25 -6.78 14.32
N GLU A 211 5.30 -7.15 13.45
CA GLU A 211 4.71 -8.48 13.36
C GLU A 211 5.26 -9.28 12.16
N SER A 212 5.71 -8.55 11.12
CA SER A 212 6.26 -9.17 9.90
C SER A 212 7.49 -8.41 9.42
N LEU A 213 8.60 -9.12 9.23
CA LEU A 213 9.84 -8.59 8.66
C LEU A 213 10.34 -9.51 7.55
N ASP A 214 10.70 -8.91 6.43
CA ASP A 214 11.38 -9.58 5.32
C ASP A 214 12.71 -8.88 5.04
N ILE A 215 13.81 -9.62 5.19
CA ILE A 215 15.19 -9.20 4.92
C ILE A 215 15.86 -10.11 3.89
N GLN A 216 15.06 -10.77 3.05
CA GLN A 216 15.57 -11.71 2.05
C GLN A 216 16.65 -11.05 1.16
N ASP A 217 17.71 -11.79 0.85
CA ASP A 217 18.77 -11.35 -0.06
C ASP A 217 19.44 -10.02 0.34
N THR A 218 19.49 -9.71 1.64
CA THR A 218 20.24 -8.57 2.19
C THR A 218 21.58 -9.00 2.77
N LYS A 219 22.43 -8.04 3.11
CA LYS A 219 23.70 -8.27 3.82
C LYS A 219 23.56 -8.19 5.34
N ILE A 220 22.34 -8.28 5.87
CA ILE A 220 22.10 -8.30 7.31
C ILE A 220 22.59 -9.61 7.89
N ALA A 221 23.42 -9.54 8.94
CA ALA A 221 23.99 -10.69 9.63
C ALA A 221 23.58 -10.74 11.11
N ASP A 222 23.41 -9.59 11.78
CA ASP A 222 23.10 -9.49 13.20
C ASP A 222 21.59 -9.33 13.43
N LEU A 223 20.98 -10.32 14.08
CA LEU A 223 19.58 -10.30 14.52
C LEU A 223 19.42 -9.84 15.97
N SER A 224 20.47 -9.45 16.68
CA SER A 224 20.37 -9.03 18.08
C SER A 224 19.41 -7.87 18.34
N PRO A 225 19.19 -6.92 17.39
CA PRO A 225 18.17 -5.87 17.53
C PRO A 225 16.75 -6.40 17.64
N LEU A 226 16.48 -7.61 17.09
CA LEU A 226 15.14 -8.19 17.05
C LEU A 226 14.76 -8.95 18.32
N LYS A 227 15.70 -9.15 19.25
CA LYS A 227 15.49 -9.97 20.45
C LYS A 227 14.27 -9.53 21.26
N GLY A 228 13.35 -10.48 21.50
CA GLY A 228 12.13 -10.26 22.30
C GLY A 228 11.02 -9.49 21.59
N MET A 229 11.16 -9.22 20.28
CA MET A 229 10.11 -8.57 19.49
C MET A 229 8.98 -9.56 19.12
N PRO A 230 7.73 -9.09 18.91
CA PRO A 230 6.56 -9.95 18.74
C PRO A 230 6.37 -10.45 17.30
N PHE A 231 7.44 -10.88 16.63
CA PHE A 231 7.34 -11.34 15.25
C PHE A 231 6.47 -12.58 15.10
N LEU A 232 5.54 -12.51 14.16
CA LEU A 232 4.74 -13.65 13.69
C LEU A 232 5.33 -14.24 12.40
N ARG A 233 5.92 -13.41 11.56
CA ARG A 233 6.49 -13.80 10.26
C ARG A 233 7.86 -13.18 10.06
N LEU A 234 8.83 -14.02 9.73
CA LEU A 234 10.20 -13.59 9.47
C LEU A 234 10.75 -14.31 8.24
N ASN A 235 11.27 -13.56 7.28
CA ASN A 235 11.97 -14.08 6.12
C ASN A 235 13.43 -13.61 6.15
N LEU A 236 14.35 -14.57 6.28
CA LEU A 236 15.80 -14.38 6.33
C LEU A 236 16.51 -15.07 5.15
N ALA A 237 15.76 -15.62 4.18
CA ALA A 237 16.36 -16.38 3.07
C ALA A 237 17.39 -15.54 2.32
N GLY A 238 18.52 -16.11 1.99
CA GLY A 238 19.59 -15.43 1.25
C GLY A 238 20.36 -14.36 2.04
N SER A 239 19.93 -13.95 3.25
CA SER A 239 20.66 -13.00 4.09
C SER A 239 22.01 -13.56 4.57
N GLU A 240 22.82 -12.75 5.26
CA GLU A 240 24.11 -13.19 5.87
C GLU A 240 23.95 -13.66 7.31
N VAL A 241 22.73 -13.92 7.75
CA VAL A 241 22.44 -14.45 9.09
C VAL A 241 22.97 -15.87 9.24
N THR A 242 23.76 -16.10 10.32
CA THR A 242 24.30 -17.41 10.69
C THR A 242 23.91 -17.83 12.11
N ASP A 243 23.38 -16.92 12.92
CA ASP A 243 23.00 -17.12 14.33
C ASP A 243 21.51 -16.80 14.52
N LEU A 244 20.71 -17.82 14.86
CA LEU A 244 19.29 -17.71 15.16
C LEU A 244 18.99 -17.58 16.66
N THR A 245 20.02 -17.49 17.53
CA THR A 245 19.80 -17.39 18.98
C THR A 245 18.98 -16.17 19.42
N PRO A 246 19.00 -15.00 18.71
CA PRO A 246 18.11 -13.89 19.03
C PRO A 246 16.62 -14.19 18.87
N LEU A 247 16.25 -15.23 18.08
CA LEU A 247 14.86 -15.63 17.84
C LEU A 247 14.28 -16.50 18.96
N LYS A 248 15.06 -16.77 20.01
CA LYS A 248 14.61 -17.57 21.15
C LYS A 248 13.34 -16.96 21.76
N ASP A 249 12.35 -17.84 22.05
CA ASP A 249 11.08 -17.52 22.70
C ASP A 249 10.18 -16.52 21.94
N MET A 250 10.47 -16.24 20.65
CA MET A 250 9.60 -15.42 19.81
C MET A 250 8.32 -16.19 19.40
N PRO A 251 7.16 -15.51 19.28
CA PRO A 251 5.89 -16.13 18.90
C PRO A 251 5.79 -16.37 17.38
N LEU A 252 6.89 -16.80 16.75
CA LEU A 252 6.97 -17.01 15.32
C LEU A 252 5.98 -18.07 14.85
N GLN A 253 5.16 -17.75 13.87
CA GLN A 253 4.27 -18.68 13.17
C GLN A 253 4.86 -19.14 11.85
N ARG A 254 5.64 -18.27 11.18
CA ARG A 254 6.31 -18.59 9.92
C ARG A 254 7.76 -18.10 9.93
N LEU A 255 8.67 -19.00 9.55
CA LEU A 255 10.07 -18.68 9.33
C LEU A 255 10.52 -19.17 7.96
N ILE A 256 11.12 -18.28 7.17
CA ILE A 256 11.78 -18.60 5.91
C ILE A 256 13.25 -18.23 6.08
N PHE A 257 14.15 -19.20 5.78
CA PHE A 257 15.59 -18.97 5.99
C PHE A 257 16.42 -19.92 5.13
N THR A 258 17.73 -19.74 5.11
CA THR A 258 18.69 -20.61 4.40
C THR A 258 19.39 -21.52 5.39
N PRO A 259 18.94 -22.78 5.60
CA PRO A 259 19.46 -23.67 6.65
C PRO A 259 20.95 -23.93 6.57
N SER A 260 21.51 -24.01 5.35
CA SER A 260 22.94 -24.27 5.12
C SER A 260 23.88 -23.18 5.63
N LYS A 261 23.36 -21.94 5.84
CA LYS A 261 24.14 -20.82 6.41
C LYS A 261 24.14 -20.79 7.93
N ILE A 262 23.22 -21.51 8.60
CA ILE A 262 23.03 -21.41 10.03
C ILE A 262 24.05 -22.24 10.79
N THR A 263 24.79 -21.59 11.69
CA THR A 263 25.80 -22.22 12.54
C THR A 263 25.35 -22.32 14.01
N LYS A 264 24.38 -21.47 14.44
CA LYS A 264 23.89 -21.45 15.82
C LYS A 264 22.37 -21.27 15.87
N GLY A 265 21.74 -21.87 16.91
CA GLY A 265 20.32 -21.64 17.22
C GLY A 265 19.34 -22.46 16.38
N MET A 266 19.80 -23.41 15.57
CA MET A 266 18.92 -24.29 14.79
C MET A 266 17.99 -25.11 15.70
N ASP A 267 18.48 -25.58 16.83
CA ASP A 267 17.72 -26.30 17.87
C ASP A 267 16.63 -25.43 18.49
N LEU A 268 16.88 -24.14 18.68
CA LEU A 268 15.89 -23.20 19.21
C LEU A 268 14.69 -23.04 18.27
N VAL A 269 14.94 -22.95 16.97
CA VAL A 269 13.89 -22.87 15.94
C VAL A 269 13.13 -24.19 15.84
N ARG A 270 13.84 -25.34 15.88
CA ARG A 270 13.24 -26.68 15.82
C ARG A 270 12.30 -26.93 17.00
N ASN A 271 12.65 -26.45 18.19
CA ASN A 271 11.90 -26.64 19.42
C ASN A 271 10.83 -25.56 19.67
N ASN A 272 10.75 -24.53 18.84
CA ASN A 272 9.76 -23.47 18.96
C ASN A 272 8.38 -23.98 18.51
N GLN A 273 7.49 -24.24 19.48
CA GLN A 273 6.16 -24.81 19.26
C GLN A 273 5.19 -23.86 18.56
N SER A 274 5.48 -22.55 18.49
CA SER A 274 4.64 -21.58 17.78
C SER A 274 4.83 -21.60 16.27
N ILE A 275 5.96 -22.16 15.75
CA ILE A 275 6.25 -22.20 14.34
C ILE A 275 5.38 -23.26 13.65
N GLN A 276 4.48 -22.81 12.80
CA GLN A 276 3.59 -23.65 11.99
C GLN A 276 4.16 -23.92 10.60
N GLY A 277 4.80 -22.90 10.00
CA GLY A 277 5.35 -22.97 8.65
C GLY A 277 6.82 -22.62 8.58
N ILE A 278 7.60 -23.48 7.88
CA ILE A 278 9.02 -23.26 7.60
C ILE A 278 9.28 -23.47 6.12
N GLY A 279 10.15 -22.64 5.53
CA GLY A 279 10.56 -22.76 4.14
C GLY A 279 11.94 -22.18 3.88
N THR A 280 12.43 -22.37 2.66
CA THR A 280 13.63 -21.72 2.12
C THR A 280 13.28 -20.60 1.12
N SER A 281 12.02 -20.54 0.70
CA SER A 281 11.39 -19.46 -0.08
C SER A 281 9.90 -19.38 0.24
N PHE A 282 9.20 -18.36 -0.24
CA PHE A 282 7.75 -18.24 -0.05
C PHE A 282 6.96 -19.38 -0.70
N GLU A 283 7.42 -19.88 -1.85
CA GLU A 283 6.75 -20.91 -2.64
C GLU A 283 6.85 -22.30 -2.01
N ASN A 284 7.84 -22.50 -1.13
CA ASN A 284 8.10 -23.83 -0.55
C ASN A 284 7.92 -23.89 0.97
N VAL A 285 7.10 -22.99 1.53
CA VAL A 285 6.72 -23.07 2.94
C VAL A 285 5.88 -24.33 3.18
N LYS A 286 6.33 -25.14 4.14
CA LYS A 286 5.69 -26.40 4.55
C LYS A 286 5.35 -26.37 6.03
N ALA A 287 4.53 -27.33 6.49
CA ALA A 287 4.36 -27.56 7.90
C ALA A 287 5.72 -27.83 8.57
N ALA A 288 5.96 -27.29 9.76
CA ALA A 288 7.26 -27.40 10.43
C ALA A 288 7.74 -28.84 10.57
N ALA A 289 6.84 -29.78 10.92
CA ALA A 289 7.18 -31.20 11.06
C ALA A 289 7.64 -31.84 9.72
N GLU A 290 7.01 -31.47 8.60
CA GLU A 290 7.37 -31.95 7.27
C GLU A 290 8.74 -31.38 6.85
N PHE A 291 8.95 -30.09 7.05
CA PHE A 291 10.22 -29.45 6.76
C PHE A 291 11.39 -30.13 7.49
N TRP A 292 11.25 -30.36 8.80
CA TRP A 292 12.32 -30.99 9.59
C TRP A 292 12.60 -32.45 9.18
N LYS A 293 11.56 -33.20 8.81
CA LYS A 293 11.73 -34.59 8.30
C LYS A 293 12.57 -34.58 7.02
N GLU A 294 12.29 -33.69 6.08
CA GLU A 294 13.05 -33.58 4.84
C GLU A 294 14.47 -33.07 5.08
N TYR A 295 14.63 -32.09 5.95
CA TYR A 295 15.93 -31.55 6.32
C TYR A 295 16.85 -32.66 6.89
N ASP A 296 16.35 -33.47 7.84
CA ASP A 296 17.10 -34.57 8.44
C ASP A 296 17.46 -35.63 7.42
N ALA A 297 16.53 -35.97 6.52
CA ALA A 297 16.82 -36.92 5.43
C ALA A 297 17.98 -36.45 4.54
N THR A 298 17.98 -35.16 4.20
CA THR A 298 19.04 -34.53 3.40
C THR A 298 20.38 -34.52 4.13
N GLN A 299 20.41 -34.18 5.42
CA GLN A 299 21.63 -34.18 6.22
C GLN A 299 22.23 -35.61 6.37
N ASN A 300 21.37 -36.61 6.53
CA ASN A 300 21.80 -37.99 6.63
C ASN A 300 22.36 -38.56 5.29
N ALA A 301 21.81 -38.08 4.17
CA ALA A 301 22.31 -38.45 2.85
C ALA A 301 23.71 -37.85 2.55
N GLN A 302 23.99 -36.65 3.05
CA GLN A 302 25.32 -35.99 2.88
C GLN A 302 26.43 -36.56 3.76
N LYS A 303 26.09 -37.32 4.81
CA LYS A 303 27.07 -37.96 5.71
C LYS A 303 27.50 -39.37 5.25
N LYS A 304 26.86 -39.90 4.22
CA LYS A 304 27.20 -41.20 3.60
C LYS A 304 28.08 -40.99 2.36
#